data_b5ab013c9bf7d0526ebdd77dac41db84
#
_entry.id   b5ab013c9bf7d0526ebdd77dac41db84
#
_cell.length_a   1.000
_cell.length_b   1.000
_cell.length_c   1.000
_cell.angle_alpha   90.00
_cell.angle_beta   90.00
_cell.angle_gamma   90.00
#
_symmetry.space_group_name_H-M   'P 1'
#
loop_
_entity.id
_entity.type
_entity.pdbx_description
1 polymer ?
#
loop_
_entity_poly.entity_id
_entity_poly.type
_entity_poly.pdbx_seq_one_letter_code
_entity_poly.pdbx_strand_id
1 'polypeptide(L)'
;MWQLTPGQLFRFRQFDDEFVVYNDLSGDTHLLGDSAMHLLSVLQQGPHSSHTLTDALATGLASTRDDAFDAQARAVIAQLAALHLIAPA
;
A
#
# COMPACT_ATOMS: atom_id res chain seq x y z
N MET A 1 -3.23 -4.36 12.95
CA MET A 1 -2.25 -4.67 11.91
C MET A 1 -2.92 -4.77 10.56
N TRP A 2 -2.15 -4.57 9.52
CA TRP A 2 -2.62 -4.66 8.14
C TRP A 2 -1.89 -5.75 7.39
N GLN A 3 -2.55 -6.34 6.41
CA GLN A 3 -1.98 -7.37 5.54
C GLN A 3 -2.55 -7.20 4.14
N LEU A 4 -1.90 -7.76 3.14
CA LEU A 4 -2.54 -7.90 1.82
C LEU A 4 -3.80 -8.75 1.99
N THR A 5 -4.85 -8.38 1.27
CA THR A 5 -6.13 -9.10 1.38
C THR A 5 -5.93 -10.58 1.07
N PRO A 6 -6.26 -11.49 2.01
CA PRO A 6 -6.04 -12.92 1.80
C PRO A 6 -6.94 -13.49 0.69
N GLY A 7 -6.47 -14.54 0.05
CA GLY A 7 -7.23 -15.21 -1.00
C GLY A 7 -7.28 -14.46 -2.32
N GLN A 8 -6.52 -13.39 -2.46
CA GLN A 8 -6.43 -12.61 -3.69
C GLN A 8 -5.13 -12.93 -4.42
N LEU A 9 -5.12 -12.73 -5.73
CA LEU A 9 -3.95 -12.95 -6.55
C LEU A 9 -3.61 -11.64 -7.27
N PHE A 10 -2.65 -10.91 -6.73
CA PHE A 10 -2.24 -9.60 -7.24
C PHE A 10 -1.05 -9.71 -8.17
N ARG A 11 -1.10 -8.97 -9.28
CA ARG A 11 0.05 -8.71 -10.15
C ARG A 11 0.31 -7.23 -10.22
N PHE A 12 1.59 -6.87 -10.24
CA PHE A 12 2.03 -5.48 -10.21
C PHE A 12 2.78 -5.16 -11.48
N ARG A 13 2.48 -3.99 -12.09
CA ARG A 13 3.21 -3.48 -13.24
C ARG A 13 3.49 -2.00 -13.06
N GLN A 14 4.64 -1.56 -13.56
CA GLN A 14 5.00 -0.15 -13.57
C GLN A 14 4.91 0.39 -14.98
N PHE A 15 4.22 1.54 -15.14
CA PHE A 15 4.13 2.27 -16.39
C PHE A 15 4.55 3.72 -16.11
N ASP A 16 5.71 4.15 -16.61
CA ASP A 16 6.27 5.47 -16.32
C ASP A 16 6.35 5.70 -14.80
N ASP A 17 5.62 6.69 -14.29
CA ASP A 17 5.59 7.02 -12.87
C ASP A 17 4.41 6.40 -12.13
N GLU A 18 3.61 5.58 -12.81
CA GLU A 18 2.42 4.99 -12.24
C GLU A 18 2.58 3.48 -12.08
N PHE A 19 1.91 2.95 -11.07
CA PHE A 19 1.87 1.51 -10.82
C PHE A 19 0.47 0.99 -11.04
N VAL A 20 0.36 -0.16 -11.69
CA VAL A 20 -0.92 -0.82 -11.93
C VAL A 20 -0.92 -2.12 -11.14
N VAL A 21 -1.98 -2.31 -10.35
CA VAL A 21 -2.21 -3.55 -9.61
C VAL A 21 -3.39 -4.26 -10.24
N TYR A 22 -3.17 -5.49 -10.67
CA TYR A 22 -4.20 -6.36 -11.21
C TYR A 22 -4.59 -7.38 -10.15
N ASN A 23 -5.89 -7.56 -9.93
CA ASN A 23 -6.39 -8.67 -9.14
C ASN A 23 -6.88 -9.75 -10.12
N ASP A 24 -6.11 -10.81 -10.26
CA ASP A 24 -6.41 -11.85 -11.23
C ASP A 24 -7.65 -12.68 -10.89
N LEU A 25 -8.09 -12.66 -9.62
CA LEU A 25 -9.29 -13.38 -9.21
C LEU A 25 -10.57 -12.58 -9.49
N SER A 26 -10.55 -11.28 -9.23
CA SER A 26 -11.73 -10.43 -9.45
C SER A 26 -11.76 -9.79 -10.83
N GLY A 27 -10.61 -9.70 -11.49
CA GLY A 27 -10.46 -8.97 -12.75
C GLY A 27 -10.30 -7.47 -12.57
N ASP A 28 -10.24 -6.97 -11.34
CA ASP A 28 -10.10 -5.54 -11.07
C ASP A 28 -8.70 -5.04 -11.33
N THR A 29 -8.62 -3.78 -11.77
CA THR A 29 -7.36 -3.09 -12.05
C THR A 29 -7.37 -1.76 -11.32
N HIS A 30 -6.27 -1.45 -10.61
CA HIS A 30 -6.14 -0.21 -9.85
C HIS A 30 -4.86 0.52 -10.23
N LEU A 31 -4.97 1.84 -10.43
CA LEU A 31 -3.81 2.72 -10.62
C LEU A 31 -3.38 3.28 -9.28
N LEU A 32 -2.10 3.14 -8.94
CA LEU A 32 -1.56 3.56 -7.65
C LEU A 32 -0.34 4.45 -7.86
N GLY A 33 -0.14 5.39 -6.94
CA GLY A 33 1.07 6.19 -6.87
C GLY A 33 2.20 5.46 -6.12
N ASP A 34 3.36 6.11 -6.05
CA ASP A 34 4.56 5.56 -5.41
C ASP A 34 4.32 5.17 -3.95
N SER A 35 3.66 6.04 -3.20
CA SER A 35 3.41 5.80 -1.76
C SER A 35 2.59 4.53 -1.54
N ALA A 36 1.50 4.39 -2.28
CA ALA A 36 0.61 3.23 -2.16
C ALA A 36 1.35 1.96 -2.56
N MET A 37 2.11 2.00 -3.65
CA MET A 37 2.86 0.84 -4.12
C MET A 37 3.95 0.44 -3.13
N HIS A 38 4.61 1.41 -2.52
CA HIS A 38 5.63 1.13 -1.50
C HIS A 38 5.03 0.39 -0.30
N LEU A 39 3.86 0.83 0.17
CA LEU A 39 3.16 0.15 1.27
C LEU A 39 2.77 -1.28 0.91
N LEU A 40 2.28 -1.50 -0.30
CA LEU A 40 1.95 -2.85 -0.76
C LEU A 40 3.19 -3.75 -0.82
N SER A 41 4.32 -3.20 -1.27
CA SER A 41 5.59 -3.93 -1.31
C SER A 41 6.02 -4.38 0.08
N VAL A 42 5.88 -3.50 1.08
CA VAL A 42 6.21 -3.83 2.47
C VAL A 42 5.28 -4.94 2.98
N LEU A 43 4.00 -4.88 2.68
CA LEU A 43 3.03 -5.87 3.12
C LEU A 43 3.19 -7.23 2.42
N GLN A 44 3.88 -7.29 1.29
CA GLN A 44 4.21 -8.57 0.66
C GLN A 44 5.15 -9.41 1.54
N GLN A 45 5.88 -8.77 2.44
CA GLN A 45 6.79 -9.46 3.36
C GLN A 45 6.10 -9.98 4.61
N GLY A 46 4.86 -9.56 4.87
CA GLY A 46 4.06 -9.99 6.01
C GLY A 46 3.22 -8.85 6.58
N PRO A 47 2.40 -9.14 7.60
CA PRO A 47 1.57 -8.11 8.22
C PRO A 47 2.41 -7.07 8.98
N HIS A 48 1.95 -5.81 8.95
CA HIS A 48 2.58 -4.69 9.66
C HIS A 48 1.52 -3.78 10.26
N SER A 49 1.87 -3.11 11.36
CA SER A 49 1.01 -2.09 11.95
C SER A 49 1.03 -0.81 11.12
N SER A 50 0.04 0.08 11.32
CA SER A 50 0.03 1.39 10.69
C SER A 50 1.29 2.19 11.03
N HIS A 51 1.78 2.10 12.26
CA HIS A 51 3.00 2.77 12.69
C HIS A 51 4.21 2.28 11.87
N THR A 52 4.37 0.97 11.75
CA THR A 52 5.48 0.37 10.99
C THR A 52 5.38 0.73 9.51
N LEU A 53 4.18 0.72 8.94
CA LEU A 53 3.97 1.11 7.55
C LEU A 53 4.35 2.57 7.33
N THR A 54 3.98 3.46 8.23
CA THR A 54 4.31 4.88 8.14
C THR A 54 5.82 5.10 8.22
N ASP A 55 6.50 4.41 9.13
CA ASP A 55 7.97 4.48 9.22
C ASP A 55 8.65 3.95 7.96
N ALA A 56 8.18 2.84 7.43
CA ALA A 56 8.71 2.26 6.19
C ALA A 56 8.53 3.22 5.02
N LEU A 57 7.38 3.89 4.95
CA LEU A 57 7.11 4.86 3.89
C LEU A 57 8.02 6.08 4.01
N ALA A 58 8.22 6.60 5.21
CA ALA A 58 9.12 7.72 5.44
C ALA A 58 10.56 7.39 5.03
N THR A 59 11.03 6.20 5.40
CA THR A 59 12.36 5.72 5.02
C THR A 59 12.47 5.54 3.51
N GLY A 60 11.48 4.93 2.88
CA GLY A 60 11.49 4.66 1.45
C GLY A 60 11.44 5.91 0.59
N LEU A 61 10.76 6.97 1.06
CA LEU A 61 10.66 8.25 0.37
C LEU A 61 11.72 9.26 0.82
N ALA A 62 12.59 8.88 1.76
CA ALA A 62 13.60 9.75 2.36
C ALA A 62 12.97 11.05 2.92
N SER A 63 11.80 10.92 3.51
CA SER A 63 11.05 12.03 4.08
C SER A 63 11.13 12.06 5.60
N THR A 64 11.02 13.26 6.18
CA THR A 64 10.91 13.41 7.62
C THR A 64 9.50 13.06 8.05
N ARG A 65 9.37 12.22 9.07
CA ARG A 65 8.08 11.87 9.62
C ARG A 65 7.60 12.96 10.58
N ASP A 66 6.52 13.64 10.20
CA ASP A 66 5.84 14.65 11.00
C ASP A 66 4.33 14.39 10.99
N ASP A 67 3.56 15.27 11.63
CA ASP A 67 2.10 15.09 11.71
C ASP A 67 1.44 15.12 10.34
N ALA A 68 1.92 15.99 9.44
CA ALA A 68 1.38 16.07 8.08
C ALA A 68 1.69 14.78 7.30
N PHE A 69 2.90 14.24 7.44
CA PHE A 69 3.28 12.99 6.82
C PHE A 69 2.44 11.83 7.35
N ASP A 70 2.26 11.77 8.67
CA ASP A 70 1.44 10.73 9.31
C ASP A 70 0.00 10.78 8.82
N ALA A 71 -0.57 11.97 8.64
CA ALA A 71 -1.92 12.13 8.11
C ALA A 71 -2.03 11.63 6.67
N GLN A 72 -1.04 11.93 5.83
CA GLN A 72 -1.00 11.45 4.45
C GLN A 72 -0.86 9.93 4.39
N ALA A 73 -0.01 9.36 5.23
CA ALA A 73 0.18 7.91 5.28
C ALA A 73 -1.11 7.19 5.69
N ARG A 74 -1.82 7.73 6.68
CA ARG A 74 -3.13 7.18 7.08
C ARG A 74 -4.15 7.27 5.95
N ALA A 75 -4.14 8.35 5.18
CA ALA A 75 -5.04 8.49 4.04
C ALA A 75 -4.75 7.45 2.96
N VAL A 76 -3.48 7.17 2.68
CA VAL A 76 -3.10 6.13 1.71
C VAL A 76 -3.52 4.75 2.21
N ILE A 77 -3.28 4.45 3.47
CA ILE A 77 -3.70 3.17 4.08
C ILE A 77 -5.22 3.02 3.97
N ALA A 78 -5.99 4.07 4.29
CA ALA A 78 -7.45 4.05 4.20
C ALA A 78 -7.91 3.83 2.75
N GLN A 79 -7.24 4.45 1.78
CA GLN A 79 -7.54 4.26 0.37
C GLN A 79 -7.32 2.81 -0.06
N LEU A 80 -6.19 2.21 0.33
CA LEU A 80 -5.90 0.81 0.00
C LEU A 80 -6.92 -0.13 0.63
N ALA A 81 -7.35 0.16 1.85
CA ALA A 81 -8.39 -0.63 2.52
C ALA A 81 -9.75 -0.48 1.81
N ALA A 82 -10.10 0.73 1.37
CA ALA A 82 -11.34 0.97 0.63
C ALA A 82 -11.37 0.25 -0.71
N LEU A 83 -10.21 0.05 -1.33
CA LEU A 83 -10.06 -0.71 -2.58
C LEU A 83 -9.97 -2.22 -2.34
N HIS A 84 -10.03 -2.66 -1.09
CA HIS A 84 -9.89 -4.07 -0.70
C HIS A 84 -8.55 -4.71 -1.07
N LEU A 85 -7.52 -3.88 -1.23
CA LEU A 85 -6.17 -4.36 -1.50
C LEU A 85 -5.47 -4.81 -0.22
N ILE A 86 -5.83 -4.21 0.91
CA ILE A 86 -5.35 -4.58 2.23
C ILE A 86 -6.53 -4.79 3.18
N ALA A 87 -6.30 -5.53 4.24
CA ALA A 87 -7.31 -5.85 5.24
C ALA A 87 -6.68 -5.89 6.63
N PRO A 88 -7.48 -5.74 7.70
CA PRO A 88 -6.97 -5.98 9.05
C PRO A 88 -6.44 -7.41 9.19
N ALA A 89 -5.32 -7.51 9.87
CA ALA A 89 -4.70 -8.81 10.15
C ALA A 89 -5.10 -9.35 11.52
#